data_d6c0a69d099474e8f5d5ada25331691d
#
_entry.id   d6c0a69d099474e8f5d5ada25331691d
#
_cell.length_a   1.000
_cell.length_b   1.000
_cell.length_c   1.000
_cell.angle_alpha   90.00
_cell.angle_beta   90.00
_cell.angle_gamma   90.00
#
_symmetry.space_group_name_H-M   'P 1'
#
loop_
_entity.id
_entity.type
_entity.pdbx_description
1 polymer ?
#
loop_
_entity_poly.entity_id
_entity_poly.type
_entity_poly.pdbx_seq_one_letter_code
_entity_poly.pdbx_strand_id
1 'polypeptide(L)'
;MIVVDTNVIGYLFLSSEQSILAERALQKDNEWAAPILWRSEFRNILTFYMRKDIIKLEQAHEIMNSALKLLKGREYEVPSYEVLRLTSTSKCSAYDCEFIAVANDLKVPLVTVDKQLLREFSSVTISLNSYSE
;
A
#
# COMPACT_ATOMS: atom_id res chain seq x y z
N MET A 1 1.57 12.54 6.72
CA MET A 1 2.10 11.26 6.17
C MET A 1 1.23 10.10 6.59
N ILE A 2 0.97 9.19 5.67
CA ILE A 2 0.28 7.92 5.94
C ILE A 2 1.07 6.79 5.30
N VAL A 3 0.92 5.58 5.83
CA VAL A 3 1.37 4.37 5.14
C VAL A 3 0.18 3.87 4.31
N VAL A 4 0.44 3.43 3.10
CA VAL A 4 -0.60 2.91 2.20
C VAL A 4 -0.31 1.46 1.82
N ASP A 5 -1.38 0.67 1.76
CA ASP A 5 -1.33 -0.67 1.21
C ASP A 5 -1.07 -0.60 -0.31
N THR A 6 -0.41 -1.59 -0.86
CA THR A 6 -0.10 -1.63 -2.29
C THR A 6 -1.36 -1.53 -3.15
N ASN A 7 -2.47 -2.13 -2.72
CA ASN A 7 -3.73 -2.02 -3.46
C ASN A 7 -4.22 -0.57 -3.56
N VAL A 8 -4.00 0.25 -2.54
CA VAL A 8 -4.37 1.67 -2.57
C VAL A 8 -3.56 2.41 -3.63
N ILE A 9 -2.27 2.10 -3.74
CA ILE A 9 -1.42 2.64 -4.82
C ILE A 9 -1.98 2.22 -6.17
N GLY A 10 -2.36 0.94 -6.30
CA GLY A 10 -2.97 0.40 -7.51
C GLY A 10 -4.24 1.14 -7.91
N TYR A 11 -5.11 1.43 -6.96
CA TYR A 11 -6.36 2.15 -7.23
C TYR A 11 -6.11 3.58 -7.72
N LEU A 12 -5.03 4.20 -7.29
CA LEU A 12 -4.69 5.55 -7.74
C LEU A 12 -4.28 5.57 -9.22
N PHE A 13 -3.53 4.58 -9.66
CA PHE A 13 -2.92 4.56 -10.99
C PHE A 13 -3.68 3.70 -12.01
N LEU A 14 -4.52 2.78 -11.56
CA LEU A 14 -5.28 1.87 -12.41
C LEU A 14 -6.76 2.09 -12.16
N SER A 15 -7.52 2.27 -13.24
CA SER A 15 -8.95 2.58 -13.14
C SER A 15 -9.74 1.47 -12.45
N SER A 16 -10.49 1.83 -11.40
CA SER A 16 -11.35 0.91 -10.65
C SER A 16 -12.43 1.71 -9.91
N GLU A 17 -13.36 1.01 -9.28
CA GLU A 17 -14.38 1.63 -8.43
C GLU A 17 -13.78 2.34 -7.22
N GLN A 18 -12.59 1.92 -6.78
CA GLN A 18 -11.89 2.49 -5.63
C GLN A 18 -11.03 3.70 -5.97
N SER A 19 -10.86 4.03 -7.25
CA SER A 19 -9.95 5.09 -7.69
C SER A 19 -10.32 6.45 -7.11
N ILE A 20 -11.61 6.78 -7.03
CA ILE A 20 -12.04 8.06 -6.47
C ILE A 20 -11.66 8.18 -4.99
N LEU A 21 -11.72 7.07 -4.24
CA LEU A 21 -11.33 7.07 -2.83
C LEU A 21 -9.82 7.23 -2.67
N ALA A 22 -9.03 6.59 -3.53
CA ALA A 22 -7.57 6.74 -3.53
C ALA A 22 -7.17 8.18 -3.88
N GLU A 23 -7.84 8.80 -4.85
CA GLU A 23 -7.61 10.20 -5.21
C GLU A 23 -7.94 11.15 -4.05
N ARG A 24 -9.04 10.91 -3.34
CA ARG A 24 -9.41 11.70 -2.16
C ARG A 24 -8.39 11.54 -1.03
N ALA A 25 -7.90 10.32 -0.82
CA ALA A 25 -6.86 10.06 0.17
C ALA A 25 -5.58 10.83 -0.17
N LEU A 26 -5.20 10.87 -1.45
CA LEU A 26 -4.03 11.60 -1.92
C LEU A 26 -4.20 13.12 -1.73
N GLN A 27 -5.39 13.65 -1.99
CA GLN A 27 -5.69 15.06 -1.79
C GLN A 27 -5.64 15.43 -0.30
N LYS A 28 -6.06 14.53 0.56
CA LYS A 28 -6.04 14.73 2.01
C LYS A 28 -4.61 14.71 2.58
N ASP A 29 -3.79 13.80 2.10
CA ASP A 29 -2.37 13.70 2.46
C ASP A 29 -1.61 13.03 1.32
N ASN A 30 -0.69 13.76 0.72
CA ASN A 30 0.09 13.26 -0.43
C ASN A 30 1.44 12.67 -0.03
N GLU A 31 1.76 12.61 1.26
CA GLU A 31 2.98 11.99 1.74
C GLU A 31 2.73 10.51 2.04
N TRP A 32 2.73 9.70 1.00
CA TRP A 32 2.51 8.27 1.10
C TRP A 32 3.82 7.54 1.35
N ALA A 33 3.81 6.65 2.33
CA ALA A 33 4.95 5.82 2.72
C ALA A 33 4.59 4.34 2.61
N ALA A 34 5.57 3.49 2.42
CA ALA A 34 5.38 2.04 2.34
C ALA A 34 6.70 1.31 2.61
N PRO A 35 6.65 0.03 3.02
CA PRO A 35 7.84 -0.81 3.00
C PRO A 35 8.26 -1.04 1.55
N ILE A 36 9.57 -1.22 1.32
CA ILE A 36 10.10 -1.36 -0.05
C ILE A 36 9.49 -2.54 -0.82
N LEU A 37 8.93 -3.51 -0.11
CA LEU A 37 8.17 -4.62 -0.67
C LEU A 37 7.07 -4.16 -1.64
N TRP A 38 6.51 -2.97 -1.46
CA TRP A 38 5.44 -2.46 -2.33
C TRP A 38 5.84 -2.50 -3.81
N ARG A 39 7.12 -2.33 -4.10
CA ARG A 39 7.59 -2.35 -5.49
C ARG A 39 7.33 -3.70 -6.17
N SER A 40 7.65 -4.78 -5.47
CA SER A 40 7.44 -6.13 -5.98
C SER A 40 5.96 -6.45 -6.11
N GLU A 41 5.18 -6.08 -5.13
CA GLU A 41 3.74 -6.29 -5.15
C GLU A 41 3.08 -5.48 -6.27
N PHE A 42 3.48 -4.23 -6.46
CA PHE A 42 2.91 -3.38 -7.49
C PHE A 42 3.27 -3.85 -8.89
N ARG A 43 4.53 -4.29 -9.08
CA ARG A 43 4.93 -4.92 -10.35
C ARG A 43 4.09 -6.14 -10.66
N ASN A 44 3.71 -6.91 -9.65
CA ASN A 44 2.84 -8.07 -9.85
C ASN A 44 1.42 -7.66 -10.25
N ILE A 45 0.88 -6.58 -9.68
CA ILE A 45 -0.41 -6.02 -10.09
C ILE A 45 -0.34 -5.59 -11.56
N LEU A 46 0.72 -4.88 -11.95
CA LEU A 46 0.90 -4.45 -13.34
C LEU A 46 1.03 -5.65 -14.30
N THR A 47 1.71 -6.69 -13.86
CA THR A 47 1.86 -7.94 -14.60
C THR A 47 0.49 -8.56 -14.91
N PHE A 48 -0.39 -8.61 -13.92
CA PHE A 48 -1.76 -9.11 -14.09
C PHE A 48 -2.52 -8.32 -15.16
N TYR A 49 -2.42 -6.99 -15.13
CA TYR A 49 -3.10 -6.12 -16.10
C TYR A 49 -2.52 -6.28 -17.50
N MET A 50 -1.19 -6.46 -17.63
CA MET A 50 -0.55 -6.73 -18.91
C MET A 50 -1.00 -8.07 -19.51
N ARG A 51 -1.08 -9.11 -18.67
CA ARG A 51 -1.50 -10.45 -19.13
C ARG A 51 -2.94 -10.51 -19.58
N LYS A 52 -3.77 -9.61 -19.08
CA LYS A 52 -5.16 -9.45 -19.50
C LYS A 52 -5.32 -8.48 -20.67
N ASP A 53 -4.23 -8.02 -21.25
CA ASP A 53 -4.20 -7.05 -22.35
C ASP A 53 -4.92 -5.74 -22.05
N ILE A 54 -5.00 -5.35 -20.77
CA ILE A 54 -5.62 -4.09 -20.37
C ILE A 54 -4.63 -2.94 -20.54
N ILE A 55 -3.35 -3.19 -20.26
CA ILE A 55 -2.27 -2.22 -20.47
C ILE A 55 -1.11 -2.89 -21.21
N LYS A 56 -0.31 -2.08 -21.88
CA LYS A 56 0.89 -2.51 -22.59
C LYS A 56 2.12 -2.28 -21.71
N LEU A 57 3.25 -2.87 -22.09
CA LEU A 57 4.51 -2.73 -21.35
C LEU A 57 4.89 -1.26 -21.13
N GLU A 58 4.78 -0.44 -22.15
CA GLU A 58 5.15 0.98 -22.07
C GLU A 58 4.27 1.72 -21.05
N GLN A 59 2.97 1.41 -21.03
CA GLN A 59 2.03 1.97 -20.06
C GLN A 59 2.35 1.51 -18.63
N ALA A 60 2.63 0.21 -18.46
CA ALA A 60 3.01 -0.35 -17.16
C ALA A 60 4.29 0.32 -16.63
N HIS A 61 5.27 0.54 -17.50
CA HIS A 61 6.51 1.20 -17.13
C HIS A 61 6.28 2.66 -16.70
N GLU A 62 5.46 3.40 -17.41
CA GLU A 62 5.09 4.77 -17.05
C GLU A 62 4.36 4.82 -15.70
N ILE A 63 3.41 3.91 -15.49
CA ILE A 63 2.69 3.81 -14.22
C ILE A 63 3.64 3.52 -13.07
N MET A 64 4.55 2.55 -13.27
CA MET A 64 5.55 2.20 -12.24
C MET A 64 6.42 3.41 -11.90
N ASN A 65 6.87 4.16 -12.89
CA ASN A 65 7.69 5.35 -12.67
C ASN A 65 6.92 6.44 -11.92
N SER A 66 5.64 6.62 -12.21
CA SER A 66 4.80 7.60 -11.49
C SER A 66 4.61 7.18 -10.03
N ALA A 67 4.40 5.90 -9.78
CA ALA A 67 4.29 5.38 -8.41
C ALA A 67 5.60 5.54 -7.62
N LEU A 68 6.74 5.26 -8.28
CA LEU A 68 8.05 5.47 -7.66
C LEU A 68 8.29 6.92 -7.27
N LYS A 69 7.86 7.88 -8.11
CA LYS A 69 7.94 9.31 -7.80
C LYS A 69 7.09 9.66 -6.58
N LEU A 70 5.89 9.10 -6.50
CA LEU A 70 4.98 9.36 -5.38
C LEU A 70 5.58 8.93 -4.05
N LEU A 71 6.22 7.77 -4.03
CA LEU A 71 6.79 7.19 -2.80
C LEU A 71 8.24 7.63 -2.53
N LYS A 72 8.84 8.41 -3.42
CA LYS A 72 10.25 8.79 -3.32
C LYS A 72 10.57 9.42 -1.96
N GLY A 73 11.59 8.89 -1.30
CA GLY A 73 12.02 9.35 0.02
C GLY A 73 11.19 8.82 1.19
N ARG A 74 10.15 8.03 0.90
CA ARG A 74 9.28 7.45 1.93
C ARG A 74 9.10 5.94 1.76
N GLU A 75 10.15 5.28 1.30
CA GLU A 75 10.23 3.83 1.23
C GLU A 75 11.14 3.33 2.34
N TYR A 76 10.74 2.28 3.04
CA TYR A 76 11.41 1.84 4.26
C TYR A 76 11.71 0.36 4.24
N GLU A 77 12.90 -0.01 4.74
CA GLU A 77 13.20 -1.37 5.10
C GLU A 77 12.72 -1.61 6.52
N VAL A 78 12.36 -2.84 6.84
CA VAL A 78 11.83 -3.19 8.17
C VAL A 78 12.70 -4.27 8.80
N PRO A 79 12.95 -4.18 10.14
CA PRO A 79 13.70 -5.23 10.83
C PRO A 79 12.94 -6.55 10.82
N SER A 80 13.63 -7.64 10.49
CA SER A 80 13.02 -8.97 10.43
C SER A 80 12.40 -9.38 11.76
N TYR A 81 13.06 -9.06 12.88
CA TYR A 81 12.50 -9.38 14.19
C TYR A 81 11.13 -8.76 14.41
N GLU A 82 10.95 -7.49 14.03
CA GLU A 82 9.68 -6.79 14.20
C GLU A 82 8.58 -7.42 13.35
N VAL A 83 8.90 -7.79 12.12
CA VAL A 83 7.94 -8.48 11.23
C VAL A 83 7.54 -9.83 11.84
N LEU A 84 8.51 -10.61 12.28
CA LEU A 84 8.25 -11.92 12.88
C LEU A 84 7.45 -11.80 14.19
N ARG A 85 7.73 -10.78 14.98
CA ARG A 85 6.96 -10.52 16.21
C ARG A 85 5.49 -10.24 15.88
N LEU A 86 5.23 -9.40 14.87
CA LEU A 86 3.86 -9.08 14.45
C LEU A 86 3.13 -10.31 13.90
N THR A 87 3.81 -11.16 13.14
CA THR A 87 3.19 -12.38 12.63
C THR A 87 2.90 -13.38 13.76
N SER A 88 3.73 -13.41 14.79
CA SER A 88 3.55 -14.35 15.91
C SER A 88 2.30 -14.05 16.73
N THR A 89 1.79 -12.82 16.66
CA THR A 89 0.62 -12.38 17.45
C THR A 89 -0.62 -12.10 16.60
N SER A 90 -0.58 -12.47 15.32
CA SER A 90 -1.68 -12.22 14.38
C SER A 90 -1.81 -13.38 13.41
N LYS A 91 -2.83 -13.31 12.55
CA LYS A 91 -3.03 -14.23 11.43
C LYS A 91 -2.62 -13.64 10.09
N CYS A 92 -2.03 -12.44 10.11
CA CYS A 92 -1.60 -11.77 8.90
C CYS A 92 -0.28 -12.34 8.39
N SER A 93 -0.06 -12.25 7.08
CA SER A 93 1.20 -12.69 6.47
C SER A 93 2.36 -11.80 6.89
N ALA A 94 3.59 -12.29 6.73
CA ALA A 94 4.78 -11.49 6.94
C ALA A 94 4.82 -10.29 6.00
N TYR A 95 4.30 -10.44 4.78
CA TYR A 95 4.21 -9.35 3.80
C TYR A 95 3.31 -8.22 4.32
N ASP A 96 2.11 -8.56 4.79
CA ASP A 96 1.18 -7.58 5.37
C ASP A 96 1.75 -6.93 6.63
N CYS A 97 2.46 -7.69 7.46
CA CYS A 97 3.06 -7.18 8.68
C CYS A 97 4.21 -6.21 8.42
N GLU A 98 4.83 -6.22 7.22
CA GLU A 98 5.81 -5.18 6.87
C GLU A 98 5.15 -3.79 6.84
N PHE A 99 3.92 -3.69 6.32
CA PHE A 99 3.17 -2.43 6.29
C PHE A 99 2.83 -1.95 7.70
N ILE A 100 2.43 -2.87 8.57
CA ILE A 100 2.15 -2.56 9.98
C ILE A 100 3.44 -2.09 10.69
N ALA A 101 4.58 -2.75 10.43
CA ALA A 101 5.86 -2.37 11.03
C ALA A 101 6.25 -0.94 10.66
N VAL A 102 6.09 -0.55 9.40
CA VAL A 102 6.36 0.83 8.95
C VAL A 102 5.41 1.82 9.62
N ALA A 103 4.11 1.50 9.67
CA ALA A 103 3.12 2.38 10.30
C ALA A 103 3.43 2.59 11.79
N ASN A 104 3.79 1.53 12.51
CA ASN A 104 4.18 1.62 13.92
C ASN A 104 5.43 2.49 14.11
N ASP A 105 6.44 2.27 13.28
CA ASP A 105 7.71 3.01 13.38
C ASP A 105 7.52 4.51 13.12
N LEU A 106 6.74 4.85 12.11
CA LEU A 106 6.44 6.24 11.74
C LEU A 106 5.36 6.87 12.62
N LYS A 107 4.65 6.08 13.41
CA LYS A 107 3.53 6.53 14.25
C LYS A 107 2.43 7.20 13.43
N VAL A 108 2.12 6.61 12.30
CA VAL A 108 1.05 7.05 11.40
C VAL A 108 0.16 5.86 11.05
N PRO A 109 -1.09 6.08 10.62
CA PRO A 109 -1.96 4.97 10.28
C PRO A 109 -1.57 4.33 8.95
N LEU A 110 -1.90 3.03 8.83
CA LEU A 110 -1.92 2.31 7.56
C LEU A 110 -3.32 2.43 6.97
N VAL A 111 -3.43 3.02 5.79
CA VAL A 111 -4.67 3.08 5.03
C VAL A 111 -4.74 1.84 4.14
N THR A 112 -5.77 1.02 4.32
CA THR A 112 -5.88 -0.28 3.66
C THR A 112 -7.33 -0.64 3.33
N VAL A 113 -7.51 -1.57 2.42
CA VAL A 113 -8.81 -2.20 2.15
C VAL A 113 -8.86 -3.64 2.65
N ASP A 114 -7.78 -4.15 3.20
CA ASP A 114 -7.67 -5.53 3.68
C ASP A 114 -8.43 -5.69 4.99
N LYS A 115 -9.50 -6.48 4.96
CA LYS A 115 -10.38 -6.68 6.12
C LYS A 115 -9.68 -7.38 7.27
N GLN A 116 -8.73 -8.28 6.98
CA GLN A 116 -7.98 -8.98 8.02
C GLN A 116 -7.05 -8.02 8.75
N LEU A 117 -6.34 -7.16 8.03
CA LEU A 117 -5.49 -6.13 8.62
C LEU A 117 -6.31 -5.16 9.48
N LEU A 118 -7.46 -4.71 8.98
CA LEU A 118 -8.35 -3.83 9.72
C LEU A 118 -8.85 -4.45 11.02
N ARG A 119 -9.10 -5.75 11.02
CA ARG A 119 -9.57 -6.49 12.18
C ARG A 119 -8.45 -6.80 13.17
N GLU A 120 -7.31 -7.32 12.67
CA GLU A 120 -6.20 -7.76 13.51
C GLU A 120 -5.39 -6.60 14.10
N PHE A 121 -5.30 -5.49 13.38
CA PHE A 121 -4.52 -4.31 13.77
C PHE A 121 -5.37 -3.05 13.77
N SER A 122 -6.53 -3.10 14.41
CA SER A 122 -7.52 -2.02 14.37
C SER A 122 -7.00 -0.68 14.93
N SER A 123 -6.03 -0.71 15.84
CA SER A 123 -5.47 0.52 16.42
C SER A 123 -4.48 1.24 15.50
N VAL A 124 -3.98 0.56 14.46
CA VAL A 124 -2.94 1.07 13.56
C VAL A 124 -3.48 1.32 12.16
N THR A 125 -4.65 0.77 11.84
CA THR A 125 -5.21 0.79 10.49
C THR A 125 -6.47 1.65 10.40
N ILE A 126 -6.71 2.15 9.21
CA ILE A 126 -7.98 2.82 8.87
C ILE A 126 -8.36 2.39 7.46
N SER A 127 -9.64 2.12 7.23
CA SER A 127 -10.09 1.74 5.89
C SER A 127 -9.96 2.92 4.93
N LEU A 128 -9.69 2.60 3.65
CA LEU A 128 -9.63 3.62 2.61
C LEU A 128 -10.93 4.43 2.56
N ASN A 129 -12.07 3.76 2.71
CA ASN A 129 -13.37 4.44 2.70
C ASN A 129 -13.48 5.46 3.84
N SER A 130 -13.15 5.06 5.06
CA SER A 130 -13.21 5.96 6.22
C SER A 130 -12.22 7.11 6.13
N TYR A 131 -11.00 6.82 5.66
CA TYR A 131 -9.96 7.85 5.55
C TYR A 131 -10.33 8.91 4.50
N SER A 132 -11.00 8.50 3.42
CA SER A 132 -11.33 9.36 2.27
C SER A 132 -12.59 10.21 2.47
N GLU A 133 -13.28 10.04 3.58
CA GLU A 133 -14.45 10.85 3.92
C GLU A 133 -14.11 12.32 4.16
#